data_0762cb46f6d2386c5c7967fad38bd8a2
#
_entry.id   0762cb46f6d2386c5c7967fad38bd8a2
#
_cell.length_a   1.000
_cell.length_b   1.000
_cell.length_c   1.000
_cell.angle_alpha   90.00
_cell.angle_beta   90.00
_cell.angle_gamma   90.00
#
_symmetry.space_group_name_H-M   'P 1'
#
loop_
_entity.id
_entity.type
_entity.pdbx_description
1 polymer ?
#
loop_
_entity_poly.entity_id
_entity_poly.type
_entity_poly.pdbx_seq_one_letter_code
_entity_poly.pdbx_strand_id
1 'polypeptide(L)'
;FNMNVFQMRDTLKQRLKHLDVDFKFDREEETLRIYRRDNFKGVTIKLNAIVAKYEEQKEKIIDEIIYYVEEAIAQMDDNGLSKMKDIQVMPVIRSTSFDKKTKEGHQFVIEEHTAETNIYYALDLGKSYRLIDESMLKTLGLTSQQIKEMSLFNIRKLENKYKTDEVKGNIFYFINSNDGYDASRILNTKFLNEIEAQCEGEMLVAVPHQDVLIIADIRNKTGYDVMAHLTMEFFTKGLV
;
A
#
# COMPACT_ATOMS: atom_id res chain seq x y z
N PHE A 1 5.96 48.30 2.51
CA PHE A 1 4.83 47.58 1.89
C PHE A 1 4.44 46.42 2.79
N ASN A 2 3.24 46.44 3.38
CA ASN A 2 2.76 45.36 4.24
C ASN A 2 1.95 44.38 3.38
N MET A 3 2.39 43.14 3.32
CA MET A 3 1.68 42.02 2.69
C MET A 3 0.44 41.68 3.53
N ASN A 4 -0.74 41.65 2.91
CA ASN A 4 -1.95 41.15 3.56
C ASN A 4 -2.34 39.76 3.04
N VAL A 5 -3.35 39.15 3.66
CA VAL A 5 -3.84 37.81 3.30
C VAL A 5 -4.28 37.73 1.83
N PHE A 6 -4.98 38.75 1.32
CA PHE A 6 -5.45 38.77 -0.08
C PHE A 6 -4.30 38.88 -1.07
N GLN A 7 -3.31 39.69 -0.75
CA GLN A 7 -2.11 39.84 -1.58
C GLN A 7 -1.28 38.56 -1.56
N MET A 8 -1.14 37.92 -0.40
CA MET A 8 -0.44 36.63 -0.29
C MET A 8 -1.15 35.54 -1.10
N ARG A 9 -2.48 35.45 -1.00
CA ARG A 9 -3.28 34.55 -1.82
C ARG A 9 -2.98 34.74 -3.30
N ASP A 10 -3.05 35.97 -3.78
CA ASP A 10 -2.88 36.28 -5.20
C ASP A 10 -1.44 36.00 -5.66
N THR A 11 -0.46 36.29 -4.81
CA THR A 11 0.95 35.97 -5.08
C THR A 11 1.17 34.46 -5.22
N LEU A 12 0.63 33.67 -4.32
CA LEU A 12 0.76 32.20 -4.37
C LEU A 12 0.05 31.64 -5.61
N LYS A 13 -1.16 32.11 -5.90
CA LYS A 13 -1.90 31.70 -7.11
C LYS A 13 -1.11 31.99 -8.38
N GLN A 14 -0.51 33.16 -8.47
CA GLN A 14 0.30 33.56 -9.62
C GLN A 14 1.56 32.68 -9.75
N ARG A 15 2.22 32.41 -8.65
CA ARG A 15 3.43 31.59 -8.61
C ARG A 15 3.18 30.11 -8.92
N LEU A 16 1.95 29.62 -8.70
CA LEU A 16 1.55 28.21 -8.89
C LEU A 16 0.71 27.98 -10.15
N LYS A 17 0.49 28.99 -10.97
CA LYS A 17 -0.37 28.90 -12.17
C LYS A 17 0.13 27.91 -13.23
N HIS A 18 1.41 27.53 -13.19
CA HIS A 18 2.00 26.56 -14.11
C HIS A 18 1.62 25.11 -13.75
N LEU A 19 1.06 24.87 -12.56
CA LEU A 19 0.59 23.57 -12.14
C LEU A 19 -0.86 23.33 -12.60
N ASP A 20 -1.22 22.08 -12.80
CA ASP A 20 -2.60 21.70 -13.13
C ASP A 20 -3.44 21.55 -11.84
N VAL A 21 -3.68 22.70 -11.22
CA VAL A 21 -4.37 22.81 -9.93
C VAL A 21 -5.46 23.87 -9.98
N ASP A 22 -6.43 23.72 -9.07
CA ASP A 22 -7.41 24.73 -8.73
C ASP A 22 -7.19 25.23 -7.31
N PHE A 23 -7.81 26.37 -7.01
CA PHE A 23 -7.66 27.05 -5.73
C PHE A 23 -9.03 27.28 -5.11
N LYS A 24 -9.10 27.09 -3.78
CA LYS A 24 -10.26 27.47 -2.99
C LYS A 24 -9.82 28.34 -1.82
N PHE A 25 -10.26 29.58 -1.81
CA PHE A 25 -9.98 30.53 -0.74
C PHE A 25 -11.11 30.51 0.29
N ASP A 26 -10.75 30.30 1.55
CA ASP A 26 -11.66 30.47 2.68
C ASP A 26 -11.31 31.78 3.39
N ARG A 27 -12.22 32.76 3.30
CA ARG A 27 -12.01 34.09 3.86
C ARG A 27 -12.06 34.10 5.39
N GLU A 28 -12.94 33.28 5.98
CA GLU A 28 -13.11 33.23 7.44
C GLU A 28 -11.92 32.57 8.12
N GLU A 29 -11.47 31.46 7.59
CA GLU A 29 -10.31 30.71 8.09
C GLU A 29 -8.98 31.27 7.60
N GLU A 30 -9.01 32.18 6.64
CA GLU A 30 -7.81 32.73 5.97
C GLU A 30 -6.89 31.66 5.41
N THR A 31 -7.50 30.66 4.74
CA THR A 31 -6.79 29.53 4.16
C THR A 31 -6.93 29.53 2.64
N LEU A 32 -5.92 28.98 1.99
CA LEU A 32 -5.93 28.70 0.56
C LEU A 32 -5.72 27.19 0.36
N ARG A 33 -6.74 26.52 -0.13
CA ARG A 33 -6.62 25.13 -0.58
C ARG A 33 -6.17 25.12 -2.02
N ILE A 34 -5.12 24.33 -2.27
CA ILE A 34 -4.53 24.11 -3.59
C ILE A 34 -4.69 22.64 -3.89
N TYR A 35 -5.41 22.29 -4.94
CA TYR A 35 -5.72 20.89 -5.22
C TYR A 35 -5.64 20.58 -6.71
N ARG A 36 -5.29 19.32 -6.99
CA ARG A 36 -5.21 18.80 -8.36
C ARG A 36 -6.59 18.73 -9.00
N ARG A 37 -6.67 19.10 -10.27
CA ARG A 37 -7.93 19.00 -11.04
C ARG A 37 -8.32 17.56 -11.33
N ASP A 38 -7.33 16.65 -11.44
CA ASP A 38 -7.56 15.27 -11.84
C ASP A 38 -8.12 14.39 -10.70
N ASN A 39 -7.67 14.58 -9.46
CA ASN A 39 -8.04 13.71 -8.34
C ASN A 39 -8.51 14.46 -7.08
N PHE A 40 -8.56 15.80 -7.12
CA PHE A 40 -8.98 16.67 -6.02
C PHE A 40 -8.14 16.58 -4.75
N LYS A 41 -7.00 15.90 -4.79
CA LYS A 41 -6.05 15.88 -3.69
C LYS A 41 -5.26 17.18 -3.65
N GLY A 42 -4.96 17.63 -2.45
CA GLY A 42 -4.25 18.90 -2.31
C GLY A 42 -3.82 19.22 -0.91
N VAL A 43 -3.34 20.43 -0.74
CA VAL A 43 -2.87 20.97 0.53
C VAL A 43 -3.64 22.23 0.87
N THR A 44 -3.74 22.51 2.17
CA THR A 44 -4.35 23.75 2.67
C THR A 44 -3.28 24.57 3.37
N ILE A 45 -3.12 25.81 2.91
CA ILE A 45 -2.13 26.76 3.43
C ILE A 45 -2.84 27.79 4.29
N LYS A 46 -2.33 28.02 5.51
CA LYS A 46 -2.79 29.10 6.39
C LYS A 46 -2.11 30.40 5.98
N LEU A 47 -2.83 31.25 5.26
CA LEU A 47 -2.27 32.49 4.70
C LEU A 47 -1.81 33.46 5.78
N ASN A 48 -2.55 33.58 6.89
CA ASN A 48 -2.20 34.47 8.01
C ASN A 48 -0.83 34.10 8.61
N ALA A 49 -0.52 32.81 8.74
CA ALA A 49 0.77 32.36 9.23
C ALA A 49 1.92 32.72 8.29
N ILE A 50 1.70 32.63 6.99
CA ILE A 50 2.72 33.00 5.99
C ILE A 50 2.92 34.51 5.95
N VAL A 51 1.84 35.29 6.02
CA VAL A 51 1.92 36.76 6.10
C VAL A 51 2.76 37.19 7.29
N ALA A 52 2.56 36.58 8.44
CA ALA A 52 3.35 36.87 9.64
C ALA A 52 4.85 36.60 9.44
N LYS A 53 5.19 35.51 8.80
CA LYS A 53 6.60 35.16 8.49
C LYS A 53 7.20 36.04 7.37
N TYR A 54 6.37 36.54 6.47
CA TYR A 54 6.80 37.43 5.39
C TYR A 54 7.42 38.73 5.89
N GLU A 55 6.97 39.22 7.04
CA GLU A 55 7.54 40.46 7.62
C GLU A 55 9.05 40.32 7.89
N GLU A 56 9.49 39.14 8.30
CA GLU A 56 10.90 38.83 8.60
C GLU A 56 11.65 38.24 7.43
N GLN A 57 11.05 37.28 6.73
CA GLN A 57 11.73 36.43 5.72
C GLN A 57 11.56 36.93 4.29
N LYS A 58 10.58 37.83 4.05
CA LYS A 58 10.27 38.36 2.70
C LYS A 58 10.07 37.25 1.67
N GLU A 59 10.66 37.38 0.49
CA GLU A 59 10.50 36.43 -0.62
C GLU A 59 10.94 35.00 -0.27
N LYS A 60 11.81 34.83 0.70
CA LYS A 60 12.29 33.52 1.10
C LYS A 60 11.16 32.60 1.57
N ILE A 61 10.21 33.12 2.37
CA ILE A 61 9.06 32.31 2.83
C ILE A 61 8.17 31.93 1.67
N ILE A 62 7.99 32.81 0.69
CA ILE A 62 7.20 32.51 -0.51
C ILE A 62 7.85 31.38 -1.28
N ASP A 63 9.17 31.45 -1.53
CA ASP A 63 9.90 30.41 -2.24
C ASP A 63 9.82 29.04 -1.51
N GLU A 64 9.91 29.04 -0.20
CA GLU A 64 9.79 27.81 0.62
C GLU A 64 8.40 27.21 0.49
N ILE A 65 7.34 28.02 0.53
CA ILE A 65 5.97 27.55 0.40
C ILE A 65 5.70 27.04 -1.02
N ILE A 66 6.18 27.72 -2.04
CA ILE A 66 6.03 27.28 -3.43
C ILE A 66 6.71 25.91 -3.61
N TYR A 67 7.94 25.76 -3.11
CA TYR A 67 8.64 24.48 -3.17
C TYR A 67 7.86 23.37 -2.47
N TYR A 68 7.38 23.63 -1.24
CA TYR A 68 6.57 22.67 -0.48
C TYR A 68 5.32 22.25 -1.24
N VAL A 69 4.57 23.21 -1.81
CA VAL A 69 3.35 22.94 -2.56
C VAL A 69 3.64 22.12 -3.82
N GLU A 70 4.66 22.51 -4.59
CA GLU A 70 5.07 21.79 -5.80
C GLU A 70 5.42 20.34 -5.50
N GLU A 71 6.22 20.09 -4.47
CA GLU A 71 6.58 18.75 -4.03
C GLU A 71 5.37 17.94 -3.54
N ALA A 72 4.52 18.54 -2.71
CA ALA A 72 3.33 17.88 -2.18
C ALA A 72 2.35 17.51 -3.30
N ILE A 73 2.11 18.42 -4.25
CA ILE A 73 1.22 18.18 -5.39
C ILE A 73 1.78 17.09 -6.30
N ALA A 74 3.09 17.10 -6.56
CA ALA A 74 3.74 16.06 -7.37
C ALA A 74 3.61 14.67 -6.75
N GLN A 75 3.74 14.56 -5.43
CA GLN A 75 3.56 13.29 -4.72
C GLN A 75 2.11 12.80 -4.71
N MET A 76 1.15 13.68 -4.91
CA MET A 76 -0.27 13.35 -5.00
C MET A 76 -0.71 12.97 -6.42
N ASP A 77 0.24 12.88 -7.35
CA ASP A 77 -0.02 12.55 -8.75
C ASP A 77 -0.41 11.07 -8.89
N ASP A 78 -1.69 10.83 -9.20
CA ASP A 78 -2.19 9.50 -9.55
C ASP A 78 -2.03 9.19 -11.06
N ASN A 79 -1.56 10.14 -11.88
CA ASN A 79 -1.37 9.96 -13.33
C ASN A 79 -0.26 8.96 -13.65
N GLY A 80 0.68 8.74 -12.73
CA GLY A 80 1.62 7.64 -12.83
C GLY A 80 0.90 6.30 -12.92
N LEU A 81 -0.26 6.16 -12.27
CA LEU A 81 -1.10 4.97 -12.29
C LEU A 81 -1.84 4.81 -13.61
N SER A 82 -2.39 5.92 -14.17
CA SER A 82 -3.12 5.89 -15.45
C SER A 82 -2.22 5.75 -16.67
N LYS A 83 -0.94 6.13 -16.57
CA LYS A 83 0.07 6.01 -17.62
C LYS A 83 0.86 4.70 -17.61
N MET A 84 0.72 3.91 -16.57
CA MET A 84 1.38 2.60 -16.48
C MET A 84 0.71 1.62 -17.42
N LYS A 85 1.37 1.31 -18.54
CA LYS A 85 0.91 0.31 -19.51
C LYS A 85 0.94 -1.12 -18.96
N ASP A 86 1.80 -1.37 -17.97
CA ASP A 86 1.99 -2.65 -17.30
C ASP A 86 1.79 -2.51 -15.81
N ILE A 87 0.52 -2.31 -15.40
CA ILE A 87 0.17 -2.23 -13.99
C ILE A 87 0.32 -3.62 -13.36
N GLN A 88 1.27 -3.77 -12.46
CA GLN A 88 1.37 -4.99 -11.66
C GLN A 88 0.50 -4.88 -10.41
N VAL A 89 -0.61 -5.59 -10.46
CA VAL A 89 -1.48 -5.77 -9.30
C VAL A 89 -1.10 -7.05 -8.59
N MET A 90 -0.84 -6.96 -7.28
CA MET A 90 -0.45 -8.11 -6.47
C MET A 90 -1.44 -8.29 -5.32
N PRO A 91 -1.73 -9.54 -4.91
CA PRO A 91 -2.54 -9.78 -3.73
C PRO A 91 -1.67 -9.65 -2.48
N VAL A 92 -2.24 -9.11 -1.41
CA VAL A 92 -1.56 -8.92 -0.12
C VAL A 92 -2.43 -9.46 0.99
N ILE A 93 -1.86 -10.28 1.86
CA ILE A 93 -2.56 -10.84 3.01
C ILE A 93 -2.36 -9.92 4.21
N ARG A 94 -3.46 -9.57 4.88
CA ARG A 94 -3.45 -8.78 6.11
C ARG A 94 -4.38 -9.41 7.15
N SER A 95 -4.08 -9.13 8.41
CA SER A 95 -4.98 -9.47 9.51
C SER A 95 -6.35 -8.83 9.32
N THR A 96 -7.39 -9.49 9.81
CA THR A 96 -8.75 -8.92 9.83
C THR A 96 -8.86 -7.65 10.67
N SER A 97 -7.87 -7.37 11.53
CA SER A 97 -7.77 -6.14 12.31
C SER A 97 -7.13 -4.97 11.54
N PHE A 98 -6.58 -5.22 10.35
CA PHE A 98 -6.00 -4.15 9.53
C PHE A 98 -7.08 -3.16 9.07
N ASP A 99 -6.69 -1.90 8.89
CA ASP A 99 -7.59 -0.84 8.46
C ASP A 99 -8.32 -1.21 7.16
N LYS A 100 -9.63 -0.98 7.14
CA LYS A 100 -10.47 -1.25 5.96
C LYS A 100 -10.66 -0.04 5.06
N LYS A 101 -10.26 1.14 5.55
CA LYS A 101 -10.36 2.42 4.84
C LYS A 101 -9.04 3.17 4.91
N THR A 102 -8.81 4.00 3.90
CA THR A 102 -7.73 4.97 3.91
C THR A 102 -8.00 6.06 4.96
N LYS A 103 -7.00 6.88 5.25
CA LYS A 103 -7.15 8.04 6.16
C LYS A 103 -8.19 9.03 5.63
N GLU A 104 -8.36 9.12 4.32
CA GLU A 104 -9.35 9.96 3.65
C GLU A 104 -10.76 9.35 3.63
N GLY A 105 -10.92 8.14 4.15
CA GLY A 105 -12.19 7.44 4.23
C GLY A 105 -12.57 6.60 3.00
N HIS A 106 -11.67 6.38 2.08
CA HIS A 106 -11.89 5.51 0.92
C HIS A 106 -11.76 4.04 1.33
N GLN A 107 -12.74 3.23 0.97
CA GLN A 107 -12.75 1.80 1.25
C GLN A 107 -11.67 1.09 0.42
N PHE A 108 -10.83 0.29 1.06
CA PHE A 108 -9.93 -0.62 0.34
C PHE A 108 -10.71 -1.71 -0.39
N VAL A 109 -10.17 -2.18 -1.49
CA VAL A 109 -10.68 -3.37 -2.18
C VAL A 109 -10.23 -4.58 -1.38
N ILE A 110 -11.17 -5.24 -0.71
CA ILE A 110 -10.91 -6.33 0.23
C ILE A 110 -11.74 -7.55 -0.18
N GLU A 111 -11.14 -8.73 -0.03
CA GLU A 111 -11.84 -10.00 -0.11
C GLU A 111 -11.59 -10.82 1.16
N GLU A 112 -12.62 -11.47 1.66
CA GLU A 112 -12.49 -12.38 2.80
C GLU A 112 -11.65 -13.59 2.41
N HIS A 113 -10.78 -14.03 3.30
CA HIS A 113 -9.89 -15.17 3.07
C HIS A 113 -10.07 -16.25 4.14
N THR A 114 -9.70 -15.93 5.38
CA THR A 114 -9.87 -16.84 6.54
C THR A 114 -10.50 -16.06 7.70
N ALA A 115 -10.75 -16.74 8.82
CA ALA A 115 -11.25 -16.07 10.03
C ALA A 115 -10.33 -14.95 10.53
N GLU A 116 -9.02 -15.09 10.28
CA GLU A 116 -8.00 -14.17 10.81
C GLU A 116 -7.39 -13.27 9.73
N THR A 117 -7.67 -13.52 8.45
CA THR A 117 -7.01 -12.82 7.34
C THR A 117 -7.99 -12.38 6.27
N ASN A 118 -7.68 -11.23 5.66
CA ASN A 118 -8.31 -10.73 4.47
C ASN A 118 -7.28 -10.56 3.36
N ILE A 119 -7.75 -10.55 2.11
CA ILE A 119 -6.95 -10.25 0.94
C ILE A 119 -7.17 -8.79 0.58
N TYR A 120 -6.08 -8.05 0.50
CA TYR A 120 -5.99 -6.71 -0.08
C TYR A 120 -5.30 -6.80 -1.43
N TYR A 121 -5.36 -5.75 -2.20
CA TYR A 121 -4.69 -5.68 -3.50
C TYR A 121 -3.77 -4.49 -3.53
N ALA A 122 -2.58 -4.68 -4.06
CA ALA A 122 -1.56 -3.65 -4.14
C ALA A 122 -1.14 -3.37 -5.57
N LEU A 123 -0.85 -2.11 -5.86
CA LEU A 123 -0.07 -1.73 -7.01
C LEU A 123 1.41 -1.82 -6.65
N ASP A 124 2.15 -2.65 -7.36
CA ASP A 124 3.59 -2.74 -7.21
C ASP A 124 4.24 -1.58 -7.95
N LEU A 125 4.94 -0.71 -7.22
CA LEU A 125 5.63 0.45 -7.73
C LEU A 125 7.15 0.22 -7.85
N GLY A 126 7.58 -1.02 -7.74
CA GLY A 126 8.99 -1.44 -7.79
C GLY A 126 9.66 -1.39 -6.42
N LYS A 127 9.90 -0.21 -5.87
CA LYS A 127 10.54 -0.04 -4.55
C LYS A 127 9.57 -0.12 -3.38
N SER A 128 8.28 0.07 -3.64
CA SER A 128 7.20 0.06 -2.67
C SER A 128 5.92 -0.43 -3.35
N TYR A 129 4.86 -0.58 -2.59
CA TYR A 129 3.54 -0.83 -3.14
C TYR A 129 2.50 0.05 -2.48
N ARG A 130 1.38 0.26 -3.16
CA ARG A 130 0.24 1.03 -2.66
C ARG A 130 -1.00 0.15 -2.68
N LEU A 131 -1.70 0.07 -1.55
CA LEU A 131 -2.97 -0.66 -1.48
C LEU A 131 -4.05 0.05 -2.31
N ILE A 132 -4.80 -0.74 -3.06
CA ILE A 132 -5.83 -0.26 -3.96
C ILE A 132 -7.12 -0.02 -3.17
N ASP A 133 -7.67 1.19 -3.27
CA ASP A 133 -8.97 1.54 -2.75
C ASP A 133 -10.00 1.67 -3.88
N GLU A 134 -11.28 1.80 -3.53
CA GLU A 134 -12.37 1.89 -4.51
C GLU A 134 -12.27 3.14 -5.40
N SER A 135 -11.71 4.24 -4.88
CA SER A 135 -11.51 5.46 -5.68
C SER A 135 -10.50 5.25 -6.81
N MET A 136 -9.49 4.41 -6.57
CA MET A 136 -8.47 4.07 -7.56
C MET A 136 -9.02 3.22 -8.71
N LEU A 137 -10.05 2.43 -8.48
CA LEU A 137 -10.66 1.60 -9.53
C LEU A 137 -11.14 2.46 -10.71
N LYS A 138 -11.73 3.61 -10.41
CA LYS A 138 -12.18 4.55 -11.46
C LYS A 138 -11.01 5.09 -12.27
N THR A 139 -9.95 5.50 -11.58
CA THR A 139 -8.73 6.02 -12.22
C THR A 139 -8.06 4.97 -13.09
N LEU A 140 -8.04 3.73 -12.64
CA LEU A 140 -7.43 2.61 -13.36
C LEU A 140 -8.33 2.06 -14.48
N GLY A 141 -9.62 2.38 -14.46
CA GLY A 141 -10.59 1.85 -15.39
C GLY A 141 -10.81 0.34 -15.23
N LEU A 142 -10.68 -0.17 -14.00
CA LEU A 142 -10.77 -1.59 -13.69
C LEU A 142 -11.87 -1.85 -12.66
N THR A 143 -12.46 -3.05 -12.75
CA THR A 143 -13.40 -3.55 -11.74
C THR A 143 -12.63 -4.31 -10.64
N SER A 144 -13.26 -4.50 -9.49
CA SER A 144 -12.68 -5.31 -8.42
C SER A 144 -12.41 -6.75 -8.87
N GLN A 145 -13.26 -7.32 -9.72
CA GLN A 145 -13.07 -8.65 -10.27
C GLN A 145 -11.84 -8.72 -11.18
N GLN A 146 -11.63 -7.72 -12.01
CA GLN A 146 -10.43 -7.63 -12.86
C GLN A 146 -9.16 -7.51 -12.03
N ILE A 147 -9.18 -6.70 -10.96
CA ILE A 147 -8.07 -6.58 -10.01
C ILE A 147 -7.73 -7.93 -9.40
N LYS A 148 -8.73 -8.68 -8.95
CA LYS A 148 -8.56 -10.02 -8.41
C LYS A 148 -7.90 -10.96 -9.41
N GLU A 149 -8.42 -11.03 -10.61
CA GLU A 149 -7.91 -11.92 -11.68
C GLU A 149 -6.46 -11.57 -12.04
N MET A 150 -6.17 -10.28 -12.19
CA MET A 150 -4.80 -9.81 -12.47
C MET A 150 -3.84 -10.21 -11.36
N SER A 151 -4.24 -10.06 -10.11
CA SER A 151 -3.40 -10.39 -8.95
C SER A 151 -3.10 -11.88 -8.86
N LEU A 152 -4.08 -12.73 -9.10
CA LEU A 152 -3.90 -14.18 -9.10
C LEU A 152 -3.02 -14.65 -10.25
N PHE A 153 -3.12 -14.00 -11.40
CA PHE A 153 -2.23 -14.27 -12.52
C PHE A 153 -0.78 -13.87 -12.18
N ASN A 154 -0.59 -12.70 -11.60
CA ASN A 154 0.74 -12.17 -11.28
C ASN A 154 1.45 -12.92 -10.16
N ILE A 155 0.73 -13.40 -9.13
CA ILE A 155 1.35 -14.17 -8.04
C ILE A 155 1.98 -15.47 -8.56
N ARG A 156 1.42 -16.05 -9.60
CA ARG A 156 1.94 -17.29 -10.20
C ARG A 156 3.25 -17.09 -10.94
N LYS A 157 3.57 -15.86 -11.35
CA LYS A 157 4.81 -15.53 -12.07
C LYS A 157 6.00 -15.36 -11.13
N LEU A 158 5.78 -15.18 -9.84
CA LEU A 158 6.86 -14.98 -8.90
C LEU A 158 7.63 -16.27 -8.70
N GLU A 159 8.95 -16.12 -8.60
CA GLU A 159 9.82 -17.23 -8.23
C GLU A 159 9.56 -17.63 -6.79
N ASN A 160 9.46 -18.94 -6.53
CA ASN A 160 9.19 -19.49 -5.21
C ASN A 160 10.47 -20.05 -4.62
N LYS A 161 11.16 -19.25 -3.80
CA LYS A 161 12.35 -19.65 -3.08
C LYS A 161 11.96 -20.13 -1.68
N TYR A 162 12.40 -21.30 -1.32
CA TYR A 162 12.14 -21.84 0.00
C TYR A 162 13.31 -22.70 0.48
N LYS A 163 13.38 -22.83 1.80
CA LYS A 163 14.29 -23.76 2.48
C LYS A 163 13.45 -24.83 3.16
N THR A 164 13.98 -26.04 3.23
CA THR A 164 13.35 -27.13 3.94
C THR A 164 14.13 -27.48 5.19
N ASP A 165 13.42 -27.93 6.22
CA ASP A 165 14.01 -28.44 7.43
C ASP A 165 13.21 -29.67 7.90
N GLU A 166 13.89 -30.69 8.36
CA GLU A 166 13.26 -31.86 8.93
C GLU A 166 13.33 -31.83 10.47
N VAL A 167 12.15 -31.88 11.09
CA VAL A 167 12.05 -31.90 12.56
C VAL A 167 11.23 -33.12 12.97
N LYS A 168 11.86 -34.05 13.65
CA LYS A 168 11.24 -35.28 14.17
C LYS A 168 10.43 -36.06 13.14
N GLY A 169 10.97 -36.15 11.92
CA GLY A 169 10.35 -36.86 10.80
C GLY A 169 9.31 -36.09 10.03
N ASN A 170 9.07 -34.82 10.35
CA ASN A 170 8.19 -33.93 9.59
C ASN A 170 9.02 -32.96 8.76
N ILE A 171 8.52 -32.57 7.58
CA ILE A 171 9.22 -31.64 6.71
C ILE A 171 8.53 -30.28 6.74
N PHE A 172 9.31 -29.24 6.96
CA PHE A 172 8.84 -27.86 6.97
C PHE A 172 9.49 -27.08 5.82
N TYR A 173 8.66 -26.34 5.10
CA TYR A 173 9.06 -25.48 4.00
C TYR A 173 8.91 -24.04 4.45
N PHE A 174 10.00 -23.28 4.43
CA PHE A 174 10.01 -21.87 4.80
C PHE A 174 10.16 -21.04 3.52
N ILE A 175 9.11 -20.39 3.12
CA ILE A 175 9.08 -19.54 1.93
C ILE A 175 9.48 -18.13 2.36
N ASN A 176 10.64 -17.67 1.88
CA ASN A 176 11.23 -16.39 2.24
C ASN A 176 11.99 -15.83 1.03
N SER A 177 11.25 -15.26 0.08
CA SER A 177 11.79 -14.64 -1.13
C SER A 177 12.17 -13.17 -0.92
N ASN A 178 11.77 -12.56 0.19
CA ASN A 178 12.01 -11.15 0.53
C ASN A 178 11.52 -10.16 -0.52
N ASP A 179 10.44 -10.48 -1.20
CA ASP A 179 9.85 -9.63 -2.24
C ASP A 179 8.59 -8.89 -1.79
N GLY A 180 8.22 -9.02 -0.51
CA GLY A 180 7.00 -8.44 0.05
C GLY A 180 5.74 -9.29 -0.17
N TYR A 181 5.86 -10.44 -0.85
CA TYR A 181 4.72 -11.29 -1.23
C TYR A 181 4.85 -12.73 -0.74
N ASP A 182 5.67 -12.99 0.26
CA ASP A 182 5.86 -14.35 0.76
C ASP A 182 4.56 -14.94 1.28
N ALA A 183 3.85 -14.22 2.14
CA ALA A 183 2.54 -14.64 2.64
C ALA A 183 1.50 -14.78 1.51
N SER A 184 1.56 -13.91 0.51
CA SER A 184 0.62 -13.91 -0.61
C SER A 184 0.71 -15.17 -1.47
N ARG A 185 1.81 -15.90 -1.41
CA ARG A 185 1.98 -17.17 -2.11
C ARG A 185 1.04 -18.26 -1.63
N ILE A 186 0.35 -18.08 -0.50
CA ILE A 186 -0.75 -18.98 -0.11
C ILE A 186 -1.86 -19.00 -1.16
N LEU A 187 -1.97 -17.94 -1.95
CA LEU A 187 -2.95 -17.81 -3.04
C LEU A 187 -2.45 -18.45 -4.36
N ASN A 188 -1.20 -18.86 -4.42
CA ASN A 188 -0.64 -19.56 -5.57
C ASN A 188 -0.99 -21.04 -5.49
N THR A 189 -2.15 -21.41 -5.98
CA THR A 189 -2.67 -22.78 -5.93
C THR A 189 -1.76 -23.76 -6.65
N LYS A 190 -1.15 -23.37 -7.76
CA LYS A 190 -0.22 -24.20 -8.51
C LYS A 190 0.99 -24.58 -7.65
N PHE A 191 1.59 -23.60 -6.96
CA PHE A 191 2.73 -23.82 -6.08
C PHE A 191 2.36 -24.74 -4.89
N LEU A 192 1.22 -24.49 -4.24
CA LEU A 192 0.75 -25.33 -3.14
C LEU A 192 0.51 -26.77 -3.60
N ASN A 193 -0.06 -26.98 -4.79
CA ASN A 193 -0.27 -28.32 -5.33
C ASN A 193 1.05 -29.03 -5.65
N GLU A 194 2.06 -28.32 -6.11
CA GLU A 194 3.40 -28.89 -6.34
C GLU A 194 4.04 -29.37 -5.01
N ILE A 195 3.90 -28.59 -3.94
CA ILE A 195 4.38 -29.00 -2.62
C ILE A 195 3.56 -30.17 -2.08
N GLU A 196 2.23 -30.14 -2.21
CA GLU A 196 1.35 -31.20 -1.75
C GLU A 196 1.69 -32.54 -2.42
N ALA A 197 2.02 -32.51 -3.70
CA ALA A 197 2.43 -33.71 -4.44
C ALA A 197 3.70 -34.37 -3.88
N GLN A 198 4.53 -33.62 -3.17
CA GLN A 198 5.75 -34.13 -2.51
C GLN A 198 5.49 -34.58 -1.07
N CYS A 199 4.33 -34.24 -0.50
CA CYS A 199 3.99 -34.59 0.87
C CYS A 199 3.64 -36.06 1.02
N GLU A 200 4.14 -36.70 2.08
CA GLU A 200 3.76 -38.06 2.47
C GLU A 200 2.63 -38.07 3.50
N GLY A 201 2.51 -37.01 4.28
CA GLY A 201 1.48 -36.80 5.29
C GLY A 201 0.50 -35.72 4.94
N GLU A 202 -0.07 -35.11 5.98
CA GLU A 202 -1.00 -33.99 5.83
C GLU A 202 -0.26 -32.68 5.58
N MET A 203 -0.65 -31.93 4.54
CA MET A 203 -0.09 -30.61 4.30
C MET A 203 -0.83 -29.54 5.11
N LEU A 204 -0.11 -28.82 5.96
CA LEU A 204 -0.59 -27.65 6.66
C LEU A 204 0.10 -26.39 6.14
N VAL A 205 -0.62 -25.30 6.13
CA VAL A 205 -0.12 -23.99 5.65
C VAL A 205 -0.41 -22.94 6.71
N ALA A 206 0.59 -22.11 7.02
CA ALA A 206 0.43 -21.00 7.95
C ALA A 206 1.04 -19.72 7.41
N VAL A 207 0.38 -18.60 7.67
CA VAL A 207 0.84 -17.26 7.38
C VAL A 207 0.98 -16.50 8.70
N PRO A 208 2.13 -16.65 9.40
CA PRO A 208 2.32 -15.98 10.68
C PRO A 208 2.49 -14.46 10.56
N HIS A 209 3.00 -13.97 9.45
CA HIS A 209 3.05 -12.55 9.09
C HIS A 209 3.27 -12.37 7.57
N GLN A 210 3.26 -11.12 7.11
CA GLN A 210 3.29 -10.79 5.66
C GLN A 210 4.53 -11.27 4.90
N ASP A 211 5.64 -11.50 5.58
CA ASP A 211 6.93 -11.82 4.96
C ASP A 211 7.31 -13.31 5.10
N VAL A 212 6.41 -14.14 5.59
CA VAL A 212 6.66 -15.58 5.80
C VAL A 212 5.44 -16.40 5.46
N LEU A 213 5.67 -17.49 4.71
CA LEU A 213 4.73 -18.58 4.52
C LEU A 213 5.43 -19.87 4.96
N ILE A 214 4.77 -20.62 5.84
CA ILE A 214 5.26 -21.91 6.31
C ILE A 214 4.34 -22.99 5.76
N ILE A 215 4.90 -24.01 5.12
CA ILE A 215 4.17 -25.21 4.71
C ILE A 215 4.80 -26.38 5.45
N ALA A 216 3.96 -27.28 5.97
CA ALA A 216 4.42 -28.46 6.69
C ALA A 216 3.84 -29.72 6.08
N ASP A 217 4.68 -30.72 5.93
CA ASP A 217 4.30 -32.11 5.66
C ASP A 217 4.30 -32.83 7.00
N ILE A 218 3.12 -32.97 7.59
CA ILE A 218 2.94 -33.54 8.93
C ILE A 218 2.79 -35.03 8.81
N ARG A 219 3.78 -35.78 9.29
CA ARG A 219 3.86 -37.24 9.21
C ARG A 219 3.56 -37.97 10.54
N ASN A 220 3.54 -37.18 11.64
CA ASN A 220 3.25 -37.71 12.98
C ASN A 220 2.68 -36.61 13.88
N LYS A 221 2.19 -37.00 15.07
CA LYS A 221 1.53 -36.10 16.02
C LYS A 221 2.42 -34.95 16.50
N THR A 222 3.73 -35.22 16.67
CA THR A 222 4.68 -34.18 17.07
C THR A 222 4.77 -33.04 16.07
N GLY A 223 4.51 -33.32 14.79
CA GLY A 223 4.52 -32.31 13.72
C GLY A 223 3.54 -31.19 13.94
N TYR A 224 2.37 -31.47 14.49
CA TYR A 224 1.36 -30.43 14.80
C TYR A 224 1.89 -29.49 15.88
N ASP A 225 2.51 -30.00 16.93
CA ASP A 225 3.07 -29.19 18.01
C ASP A 225 4.22 -28.31 17.50
N VAL A 226 5.08 -28.85 16.66
CA VAL A 226 6.19 -28.12 16.03
C VAL A 226 5.65 -27.03 15.16
N MET A 227 4.63 -27.30 14.32
CA MET A 227 4.02 -26.29 13.45
C MET A 227 3.38 -25.17 14.26
N ALA A 228 2.67 -25.47 15.32
CA ALA A 228 2.07 -24.48 16.21
C ALA A 228 3.13 -23.59 16.85
N HIS A 229 4.23 -24.18 17.32
CA HIS A 229 5.32 -23.44 17.94
C HIS A 229 6.02 -22.50 16.94
N LEU A 230 6.32 -22.99 15.74
CA LEU A 230 6.93 -22.19 14.68
C LEU A 230 6.02 -21.03 14.27
N THR A 231 4.74 -21.28 14.11
CA THR A 231 3.75 -20.25 13.75
C THR A 231 3.71 -19.14 14.79
N MET A 232 3.67 -19.48 16.07
CA MET A 232 3.70 -18.51 17.17
C MET A 232 5.02 -17.75 17.24
N GLU A 233 6.14 -18.42 17.03
CA GLU A 233 7.45 -17.76 17.03
C GLU A 233 7.55 -16.69 15.93
N PHE A 234 7.17 -17.02 14.70
CA PHE A 234 7.17 -16.05 13.60
C PHE A 234 6.12 -14.97 13.78
N PHE A 235 4.96 -15.29 14.32
CA PHE A 235 3.91 -14.30 14.60
C PHE A 235 4.38 -13.25 15.59
N THR A 236 5.06 -13.65 16.66
CA THR A 236 5.56 -12.70 17.68
C THR A 236 6.71 -11.82 17.18
N LYS A 237 7.44 -12.25 16.14
CA LYS A 237 8.55 -11.50 15.54
C LYS A 237 8.12 -10.59 14.40
N GLY A 238 6.91 -10.75 13.86
CA GLY A 238 6.41 -10.05 12.70
C GLY A 238 5.31 -9.05 13.03
N LEU A 239 5.09 -8.08 12.10
CA LEU A 239 3.93 -7.21 12.07
C LEU A 239 2.93 -7.79 11.05
N VAL A 240 1.72 -8.04 11.49
CA VAL A 240 0.65 -8.57 10.64
C VAL A 240 -0.29 -7.46 10.22
#